data_14f9fa6df7a5f28e63c47fa165cba73e
#
_entry.id   14f9fa6df7a5f28e63c47fa165cba73e
#
_cell.length_a   1.000
_cell.length_b   1.000
_cell.length_c   1.000
_cell.angle_alpha   90.00
_cell.angle_beta   90.00
_cell.angle_gamma   90.00
#
_symmetry.space_group_name_H-M   'P 1'
#
loop_
_entity.id
_entity.type
_entity.pdbx_description
1 polymer ?
#
loop_
_entity_poly.entity_id
_entity_poly.type
_entity_poly.pdbx_seq_one_letter_code
_entity_poly.pdbx_strand_id
1 'polypeptide(L)'
;MIIRDSDFVFRPPPQLSWARRVLIKPCAGHTLPYPVTTSARLLDNIIRGIREISNADILIADGTPTGESIYPIYKSLGYDFHHVLMLDVRDSIFIEVENPLTQFYAVESFWVPNVVLRSDFLISVSPFKVRGDSGRFSVANLLSLLPVSKYQGEEPGGWSTLYELGIEKVLADLYFTLPFDLGVIEARQKLFYTDDDDPTKGDVEDYGRILVGEPHEADFEASQIAGVETEHLRLISEGRDQLEDQMDS
;
A
#
# COMPACT_ATOMS: atom_id res chain seq x y z
N MET A 1 7.15 14.60 0.49
CA MET A 1 6.85 15.81 -0.34
C MET A 1 5.36 15.98 -0.52
N ILE A 2 4.80 17.18 -0.21
CA ILE A 2 3.37 17.48 -0.37
C ILE A 2 3.16 18.40 -1.58
N ILE A 3 2.28 18.00 -2.51
CA ILE A 3 2.00 18.73 -3.74
C ILE A 3 0.51 19.07 -3.79
N ARG A 4 0.15 20.25 -4.31
CA ARG A 4 -1.27 20.56 -4.60
C ARG A 4 -1.78 19.63 -5.69
N ASP A 5 -3.02 19.10 -5.53
CA ASP A 5 -3.62 18.22 -6.53
C ASP A 5 -3.72 18.88 -7.92
N SER A 6 -4.03 20.19 -7.97
CA SER A 6 -4.08 20.95 -9.24
C SER A 6 -2.77 20.97 -10.00
N ASP A 7 -1.66 20.88 -9.28
CA ASP A 7 -0.29 21.03 -9.82
C ASP A 7 0.42 19.67 -9.90
N PHE A 8 -0.27 18.58 -9.51
CA PHE A 8 0.34 17.26 -9.44
C PHE A 8 0.56 16.68 -10.84
N VAL A 9 1.82 16.55 -11.18
CA VAL A 9 2.33 15.75 -12.28
C VAL A 9 3.33 14.77 -11.67
N PHE A 10 3.08 13.48 -11.84
CA PHE A 10 3.98 12.47 -11.30
C PHE A 10 5.33 12.55 -12.01
N ARG A 11 6.36 12.83 -11.21
CA ARG A 11 7.75 12.86 -11.67
C ARG A 11 8.45 11.66 -11.05
N PRO A 12 8.63 10.59 -11.83
CA PRO A 12 9.23 9.37 -11.29
C PRO A 12 10.68 9.61 -10.88
N PRO A 13 11.14 8.95 -9.80
CA PRO A 13 12.54 9.01 -9.42
C PRO A 13 13.44 8.40 -10.51
N PRO A 14 14.70 8.86 -10.65
CA PRO A 14 15.60 8.43 -11.72
C PRO A 14 15.81 6.92 -11.82
N GLN A 15 15.76 6.20 -10.70
CA GLN A 15 15.88 4.75 -10.62
C GLN A 15 14.87 4.01 -11.52
N LEU A 16 13.70 4.60 -11.70
CA LEU A 16 12.63 4.03 -12.51
C LEU A 16 12.99 3.95 -14.00
N SER A 17 13.94 4.77 -14.48
CA SER A 17 14.41 4.74 -15.87
C SER A 17 15.13 3.45 -16.26
N TRP A 18 15.66 2.70 -15.30
CA TRP A 18 16.33 1.41 -15.51
C TRP A 18 15.47 0.20 -15.14
N ALA A 19 14.30 0.43 -14.54
CA ALA A 19 13.38 -0.64 -14.19
C ALA A 19 12.85 -1.31 -15.47
N ARG A 20 12.83 -2.63 -15.49
CA ARG A 20 12.18 -3.44 -16.52
C ARG A 20 10.74 -3.76 -16.16
N ARG A 21 10.44 -3.78 -14.87
CA ARG A 21 9.11 -4.04 -14.35
C ARG A 21 8.81 -3.15 -13.17
N VAL A 22 7.69 -2.44 -13.24
CA VAL A 22 7.17 -1.58 -12.19
C VAL A 22 5.85 -2.15 -11.68
N LEU A 23 5.76 -2.40 -10.39
CA LEU A 23 4.52 -2.78 -9.74
C LEU A 23 3.89 -1.58 -9.05
N ILE A 24 2.66 -1.28 -9.40
CA ILE A 24 1.81 -0.31 -8.70
C ILE A 24 0.79 -1.09 -7.89
N LYS A 25 0.75 -0.85 -6.59
CA LYS A 25 -0.23 -1.41 -5.67
C LYS A 25 -1.22 -0.33 -5.26
N PRO A 26 -2.41 -0.26 -5.89
CA PRO A 26 -3.48 0.64 -5.47
C PRO A 26 -4.16 0.14 -4.19
N CYS A 27 -5.02 0.94 -3.59
CA CYS A 27 -6.02 0.47 -2.63
C CYS A 27 -7.33 0.23 -3.40
N ALA A 28 -7.60 -1.02 -3.77
CA ALA A 28 -8.74 -1.40 -4.61
C ALA A 28 -9.58 -2.55 -4.02
N GLY A 29 -9.50 -2.80 -2.71
CA GLY A 29 -10.23 -3.88 -2.04
C GLY A 29 -11.74 -3.68 -1.92
N HIS A 30 -12.31 -2.61 -2.48
CA HIS A 30 -13.73 -2.25 -2.36
C HIS A 30 -14.27 -1.69 -3.68
N THR A 31 -15.59 -1.84 -3.93
CA THR A 31 -16.26 -1.31 -5.13
C THR A 31 -16.56 0.19 -5.07
N LEU A 32 -16.49 0.80 -3.89
CA LEU A 32 -16.69 2.25 -3.73
C LEU A 32 -15.52 3.03 -4.32
N PRO A 33 -15.80 4.13 -5.05
CA PRO A 33 -14.75 4.98 -5.61
C PRO A 33 -13.99 5.75 -4.53
N TYR A 34 -13.04 6.56 -4.96
CA TYR A 34 -12.36 7.53 -4.12
C TYR A 34 -13.37 8.38 -3.29
N PRO A 35 -13.16 8.64 -2.01
CA PRO A 35 -11.92 8.46 -1.23
C PRO A 35 -11.77 7.10 -0.52
N VAL A 36 -12.64 6.13 -0.77
CA VAL A 36 -12.53 4.79 -0.18
C VAL A 36 -11.39 3.99 -0.84
N THR A 37 -11.28 4.10 -2.15
CA THR A 37 -10.26 3.43 -2.97
C THR A 37 -9.41 4.46 -3.73
N THR A 38 -8.28 4.03 -4.27
CA THR A 38 -7.43 4.87 -5.13
C THR A 38 -8.17 5.29 -6.39
N SER A 39 -8.05 6.54 -6.82
CA SER A 39 -8.72 6.99 -8.05
C SER A 39 -8.01 6.53 -9.32
N ALA A 40 -8.79 6.18 -10.36
CA ALA A 40 -8.24 5.92 -11.69
C ALA A 40 -7.44 7.12 -12.25
N ARG A 41 -7.86 8.35 -11.93
CA ARG A 41 -7.17 9.59 -12.32
C ARG A 41 -5.74 9.65 -11.79
N LEU A 42 -5.52 9.30 -10.51
CA LEU A 42 -4.18 9.31 -9.93
C LEU A 42 -3.31 8.21 -10.55
N LEU A 43 -3.85 7.01 -10.73
CA LEU A 43 -3.14 5.90 -11.37
C LEU A 43 -2.73 6.26 -12.81
N ASP A 44 -3.63 6.86 -13.60
CA ASP A 44 -3.32 7.30 -14.97
C ASP A 44 -2.18 8.34 -14.98
N ASN A 45 -2.18 9.29 -14.02
CA ASN A 45 -1.11 10.28 -13.89
C ASN A 45 0.24 9.62 -13.58
N ILE A 46 0.26 8.63 -12.67
CA ILE A 46 1.46 7.86 -12.33
C ILE A 46 1.95 7.07 -13.53
N ILE A 47 1.07 6.35 -14.21
CA ILE A 47 1.40 5.55 -15.41
C ILE A 47 1.99 6.42 -16.51
N ARG A 48 1.40 7.58 -16.78
CA ARG A 48 1.93 8.54 -17.78
C ARG A 48 3.31 9.02 -17.41
N GLY A 49 3.53 9.44 -16.15
CA GLY A 49 4.85 9.87 -15.70
C GLY A 49 5.91 8.78 -15.84
N ILE A 50 5.58 7.51 -15.53
CA ILE A 50 6.48 6.37 -15.75
C ILE A 50 6.82 6.24 -17.25
N ARG A 51 5.81 6.34 -18.12
CA ARG A 51 6.00 6.20 -19.59
C ARG A 51 6.84 7.31 -20.22
N GLU A 52 6.95 8.47 -19.58
CA GLU A 52 7.83 9.55 -20.05
C GLU A 52 9.32 9.19 -19.97
N ILE A 53 9.71 8.30 -19.02
CA ILE A 53 11.12 7.99 -18.77
C ILE A 53 11.48 6.52 -18.95
N SER A 54 10.50 5.61 -19.06
CA SER A 54 10.72 4.16 -19.06
C SER A 54 9.75 3.42 -19.97
N ASN A 55 10.27 2.35 -20.62
CA ASN A 55 9.47 1.35 -21.33
C ASN A 55 9.20 0.10 -20.46
N ALA A 56 9.29 0.19 -19.14
CA ALA A 56 9.05 -0.90 -18.22
C ALA A 56 7.66 -1.54 -18.43
N ASP A 57 7.56 -2.84 -18.17
CA ASP A 57 6.27 -3.48 -17.97
C ASP A 57 5.62 -2.92 -16.72
N ILE A 58 4.45 -2.29 -16.84
CA ILE A 58 3.68 -1.77 -15.71
C ILE A 58 2.64 -2.80 -15.32
N LEU A 59 2.65 -3.18 -14.04
CA LEU A 59 1.70 -4.09 -13.44
C LEU A 59 0.91 -3.36 -12.36
N ILE A 60 -0.38 -3.65 -12.27
CA ILE A 60 -1.21 -3.25 -11.13
C ILE A 60 -1.66 -4.54 -10.44
N ALA A 61 -1.39 -4.67 -9.14
CA ALA A 61 -1.78 -5.83 -8.36
C ALA A 61 -2.41 -5.41 -7.03
N ASP A 62 -3.51 -6.06 -6.69
CA ASP A 62 -4.17 -5.96 -5.39
C ASP A 62 -4.96 -7.23 -5.11
N GLY A 63 -5.43 -7.41 -3.87
CA GLY A 63 -6.31 -8.48 -3.44
C GLY A 63 -7.54 -7.94 -2.72
N THR A 64 -8.58 -8.77 -2.60
CA THR A 64 -9.79 -8.42 -1.84
C THR A 64 -9.74 -8.98 -0.42
N PRO A 65 -10.32 -8.30 0.57
CA PRO A 65 -10.43 -8.85 1.93
C PRO A 65 -11.23 -10.16 1.99
N THR A 66 -12.14 -10.36 1.04
CA THR A 66 -12.97 -11.57 0.98
C THR A 66 -12.25 -12.76 0.34
N GLY A 67 -11.09 -12.56 -0.30
CA GLY A 67 -10.43 -13.57 -1.12
C GLY A 67 -11.13 -13.85 -2.47
N GLU A 68 -12.16 -13.08 -2.81
CA GLU A 68 -12.83 -13.14 -4.09
C GLU A 68 -12.01 -12.43 -5.19
N SER A 69 -12.43 -12.59 -6.45
CA SER A 69 -11.76 -11.97 -7.59
C SER A 69 -11.82 -10.44 -7.54
N ILE A 70 -10.67 -9.80 -7.72
CA ILE A 70 -10.58 -8.34 -7.76
C ILE A 70 -10.96 -7.74 -9.13
N TYR A 71 -10.95 -8.52 -10.22
CA TYR A 71 -11.22 -7.99 -11.57
C TYR A 71 -12.57 -7.27 -11.73
N PRO A 72 -13.69 -7.73 -11.11
CA PRO A 72 -14.93 -6.97 -11.13
C PRO A 72 -14.81 -5.59 -10.46
N ILE A 73 -13.99 -5.50 -9.40
CA ILE A 73 -13.74 -4.24 -8.69
C ILE A 73 -12.91 -3.30 -9.57
N TYR A 74 -11.82 -3.76 -10.16
CA TYR A 74 -11.04 -2.96 -11.11
C TYR A 74 -11.92 -2.36 -12.21
N LYS A 75 -12.83 -3.17 -12.76
CA LYS A 75 -13.79 -2.71 -13.77
C LYS A 75 -14.73 -1.63 -13.22
N SER A 76 -15.27 -1.81 -12.00
CA SER A 76 -16.18 -0.83 -11.39
C SER A 76 -15.49 0.49 -11.05
N LEU A 77 -14.20 0.45 -10.70
CA LEU A 77 -13.36 1.63 -10.43
C LEU A 77 -12.84 2.32 -11.70
N GLY A 78 -13.11 1.75 -12.88
CA GLY A 78 -12.64 2.30 -14.16
C GLY A 78 -11.13 2.11 -14.38
N TYR A 79 -10.54 1.07 -13.81
CA TYR A 79 -9.13 0.74 -14.04
C TYR A 79 -8.98 0.04 -15.40
N ASP A 80 -8.87 0.84 -16.43
CA ASP A 80 -8.64 0.42 -17.81
C ASP A 80 -7.51 1.26 -18.40
N PHE A 81 -6.29 0.75 -18.26
CA PHE A 81 -5.07 1.46 -18.65
C PHE A 81 -4.37 0.76 -19.79
N HIS A 82 -4.05 1.51 -20.84
CA HIS A 82 -3.40 0.97 -22.02
C HIS A 82 -1.99 0.45 -21.70
N HIS A 83 -1.67 -0.76 -22.14
CA HIS A 83 -0.39 -1.43 -21.88
C HIS A 83 -0.02 -1.59 -20.40
N VAL A 84 -1.02 -1.83 -19.55
CA VAL A 84 -0.85 -2.18 -18.14
C VAL A 84 -1.42 -3.57 -17.88
N LEU A 85 -0.67 -4.41 -17.21
CA LEU A 85 -1.13 -5.73 -16.80
C LEU A 85 -1.84 -5.65 -15.45
N MET A 86 -3.13 -5.97 -15.43
CA MET A 86 -3.93 -6.03 -14.21
C MET A 86 -3.85 -7.44 -13.62
N LEU A 87 -3.51 -7.55 -12.34
CA LEU A 87 -3.31 -8.82 -11.64
C LEU A 87 -4.20 -8.93 -10.41
N ASP A 88 -4.71 -10.12 -10.20
CA ASP A 88 -5.32 -10.53 -8.93
C ASP A 88 -4.25 -11.23 -8.08
N VAL A 89 -4.02 -10.75 -6.87
CA VAL A 89 -3.07 -11.38 -5.94
C VAL A 89 -3.42 -12.86 -5.74
N ARG A 90 -4.70 -13.21 -5.70
CA ARG A 90 -5.18 -14.58 -5.55
C ARG A 90 -4.63 -15.55 -6.61
N ASP A 91 -4.40 -15.06 -7.83
CA ASP A 91 -3.92 -15.87 -8.96
C ASP A 91 -2.39 -16.00 -8.99
N SER A 92 -1.70 -15.45 -7.99
CA SER A 92 -0.23 -15.44 -7.91
C SER A 92 0.33 -16.74 -7.33
N ILE A 93 1.58 -17.04 -7.68
CA ILE A 93 2.40 -18.00 -6.94
C ILE A 93 2.95 -17.26 -5.72
N PHE A 94 2.81 -17.85 -4.54
CA PHE A 94 3.30 -17.27 -3.30
C PHE A 94 4.63 -17.89 -2.90
N ILE A 95 5.51 -17.06 -2.36
CA ILE A 95 6.83 -17.44 -1.84
C ILE A 95 6.87 -16.97 -0.39
N GLU A 96 7.37 -17.81 0.50
CA GLU A 96 7.62 -17.43 1.87
C GLU A 96 8.89 -16.58 1.95
N VAL A 97 8.79 -15.41 2.57
CA VAL A 97 9.88 -14.44 2.73
C VAL A 97 10.09 -14.19 4.20
N GLU A 98 11.32 -14.40 4.68
CA GLU A 98 11.71 -14.15 6.06
C GLU A 98 11.76 -12.64 6.35
N ASN A 99 11.38 -12.26 7.56
CA ASN A 99 11.55 -10.92 8.07
C ASN A 99 13.05 -10.63 8.28
N PRO A 100 13.59 -9.55 7.73
CA PRO A 100 15.01 -9.23 7.91
C PRO A 100 15.39 -8.78 9.32
N LEU A 101 14.41 -8.43 10.17
CA LEU A 101 14.66 -8.08 11.56
C LEU A 101 14.99 -9.33 12.37
N THR A 102 16.10 -9.34 13.10
CA THR A 102 16.43 -10.44 14.05
C THR A 102 15.46 -10.50 15.22
N GLN A 103 14.87 -9.36 15.57
CA GLN A 103 13.81 -9.23 16.57
C GLN A 103 12.57 -8.67 15.89
N PHE A 104 11.83 -9.52 15.20
CA PHE A 104 10.55 -9.15 14.59
C PHE A 104 9.50 -8.87 15.67
N TYR A 105 8.48 -8.06 15.34
CA TYR A 105 7.46 -7.64 16.30
C TYR A 105 6.34 -8.65 16.51
N ALA A 106 5.93 -9.36 15.44
CA ALA A 106 4.83 -10.30 15.45
C ALA A 106 4.99 -11.48 14.46
N VAL A 107 5.62 -11.26 13.30
CA VAL A 107 5.62 -12.24 12.20
C VAL A 107 7.04 -12.48 11.70
N GLU A 108 7.49 -13.75 11.78
CA GLU A 108 8.81 -14.20 11.35
C GLU A 108 8.93 -14.29 9.82
N SER A 109 7.85 -14.65 9.12
CA SER A 109 7.84 -14.76 7.65
C SER A 109 6.48 -14.46 7.07
N PHE A 110 6.45 -13.97 5.82
CA PHE A 110 5.22 -13.70 5.09
C PHE A 110 5.16 -14.47 3.77
N TRP A 111 3.97 -14.96 3.43
CA TRP A 111 3.66 -15.46 2.09
C TRP A 111 3.38 -14.29 1.15
N VAL A 112 4.24 -14.09 0.17
CA VAL A 112 4.25 -12.92 -0.71
C VAL A 112 4.07 -13.35 -2.16
N PRO A 113 3.29 -12.63 -2.98
CA PRO A 113 3.20 -12.92 -4.41
C PRO A 113 4.57 -12.77 -5.09
N ASN A 114 4.97 -13.76 -5.87
CA ASN A 114 6.26 -13.74 -6.55
C ASN A 114 6.43 -12.55 -7.51
N VAL A 115 5.34 -11.96 -7.98
CA VAL A 115 5.35 -10.77 -8.82
C VAL A 115 5.93 -9.56 -8.10
N VAL A 116 5.72 -9.44 -6.79
CA VAL A 116 6.33 -8.38 -5.97
C VAL A 116 7.85 -8.53 -5.99
N LEU A 117 8.35 -9.75 -5.72
CA LEU A 117 9.78 -10.04 -5.66
C LEU A 117 10.50 -9.95 -7.01
N ARG A 118 9.75 -9.98 -8.12
CA ARG A 118 10.27 -9.89 -9.49
C ARG A 118 10.10 -8.52 -10.13
N SER A 119 9.61 -7.57 -9.38
CA SER A 119 9.49 -6.18 -9.83
C SER A 119 10.72 -5.38 -9.41
N ASP A 120 11.20 -4.53 -10.31
CA ASP A 120 12.41 -3.74 -10.09
C ASP A 120 12.12 -2.42 -9.35
N PHE A 121 10.85 -2.00 -9.34
CA PHE A 121 10.39 -0.80 -8.62
C PHE A 121 8.95 -0.98 -8.15
N LEU A 122 8.69 -0.64 -6.90
CA LEU A 122 7.45 -0.90 -6.20
C LEU A 122 6.81 0.40 -5.69
N ILE A 123 5.56 0.65 -6.09
CA ILE A 123 4.81 1.87 -5.71
C ILE A 123 3.54 1.48 -4.98
N SER A 124 3.39 1.91 -3.72
CA SER A 124 2.12 1.81 -2.98
C SER A 124 1.31 3.10 -3.16
N VAL A 125 0.08 2.98 -3.66
CA VAL A 125 -0.80 4.13 -3.92
C VAL A 125 -2.08 3.98 -3.11
N SER A 126 -2.24 4.79 -2.08
CA SER A 126 -3.37 4.73 -1.17
C SER A 126 -4.16 6.04 -1.12
N PRO A 127 -5.47 6.02 -0.83
CA PRO A 127 -6.17 7.22 -0.39
C PRO A 127 -5.75 7.59 1.04
N PHE A 128 -5.98 8.85 1.42
CA PHE A 128 -5.78 9.31 2.79
C PHE A 128 -6.93 8.81 3.67
N LYS A 129 -6.68 7.78 4.45
CA LYS A 129 -7.67 7.17 5.35
C LYS A 129 -7.16 7.09 6.77
N VAL A 130 -8.04 7.41 7.72
CA VAL A 130 -7.81 7.24 9.15
C VAL A 130 -8.94 6.37 9.71
N ARG A 131 -8.58 5.29 10.39
CA ARG A 131 -9.51 4.39 11.06
C ARG A 131 -9.31 4.51 12.57
N GLY A 132 -10.32 5.04 13.26
CA GLY A 132 -10.17 5.36 14.68
C GLY A 132 -9.05 6.38 14.88
N ASP A 133 -8.02 6.01 15.60
CA ASP A 133 -6.82 6.79 15.88
C ASP A 133 -5.57 6.38 15.08
N SER A 134 -5.73 5.50 14.08
CA SER A 134 -4.61 4.98 13.29
C SER A 134 -4.72 5.35 11.80
N GLY A 135 -3.60 5.83 11.24
CA GLY A 135 -3.46 6.08 9.81
C GLY A 135 -3.43 4.78 9.00
N ARG A 136 -4.20 4.72 7.91
CA ARG A 136 -4.25 3.59 6.97
C ARG A 136 -3.78 4.07 5.60
N PHE A 137 -2.47 4.33 5.49
CA PHE A 137 -1.84 4.94 4.31
C PHE A 137 -1.06 3.92 3.47
N SER A 138 0.11 4.30 2.96
CA SER A 138 0.84 3.50 1.97
C SER A 138 1.42 2.21 2.55
N VAL A 139 1.89 2.19 3.80
CA VAL A 139 2.37 0.98 4.49
C VAL A 139 1.20 0.03 4.77
N ALA A 140 0.14 0.52 5.40
CA ALA A 140 -1.04 -0.30 5.70
C ALA A 140 -1.70 -0.88 4.44
N ASN A 141 -1.57 -0.19 3.31
CA ASN A 141 -2.05 -0.66 2.02
C ASN A 141 -1.35 -1.95 1.54
N LEU A 142 -0.17 -2.29 2.04
CA LEU A 142 0.56 -3.51 1.64
C LEU A 142 -0.13 -4.80 2.10
N LEU A 143 -0.96 -4.73 3.14
CA LEU A 143 -1.63 -5.90 3.71
C LEU A 143 -2.38 -6.73 2.67
N SER A 144 -3.06 -6.09 1.72
CA SER A 144 -3.85 -6.79 0.71
C SER A 144 -3.02 -7.45 -0.41
N LEU A 145 -1.69 -7.39 -0.35
CA LEU A 145 -0.81 -8.27 -1.14
C LEU A 145 -0.66 -9.66 -0.52
N LEU A 146 -1.03 -9.82 0.75
CA LEU A 146 -0.94 -11.12 1.41
C LEU A 146 -2.16 -11.99 1.05
N PRO A 147 -1.96 -13.29 0.74
CA PRO A 147 -3.05 -14.16 0.35
C PRO A 147 -4.01 -14.43 1.52
N VAL A 148 -5.25 -14.03 1.39
CA VAL A 148 -6.29 -14.28 2.40
C VAL A 148 -6.33 -15.76 2.81
N SER A 149 -6.18 -16.68 1.85
CA SER A 149 -6.20 -18.13 2.10
C SER A 149 -5.13 -18.65 3.09
N LYS A 150 -4.08 -17.87 3.35
CA LYS A 150 -3.02 -18.22 4.32
C LYS A 150 -3.24 -17.58 5.70
N TYR A 151 -4.03 -16.51 5.77
CA TYR A 151 -4.16 -15.69 6.98
C TYR A 151 -5.60 -15.52 7.47
N GLN A 152 -6.58 -16.17 6.84
CA GLN A 152 -7.93 -16.28 7.37
C GLN A 152 -7.94 -17.24 8.56
N GLY A 153 -8.75 -16.92 9.58
CA GLY A 153 -8.98 -17.79 10.73
C GLY A 153 -10.09 -18.83 10.44
N GLU A 154 -10.85 -19.17 11.48
CA GLU A 154 -12.00 -20.07 11.34
C GLU A 154 -13.13 -19.46 10.48
N GLU A 155 -13.30 -18.14 10.55
CA GLU A 155 -14.24 -17.41 9.71
C GLU A 155 -13.63 -17.13 8.33
N PRO A 156 -14.39 -17.35 7.23
CA PRO A 156 -13.89 -17.07 5.89
C PRO A 156 -13.65 -15.57 5.65
N GLY A 157 -12.54 -15.27 5.00
CA GLY A 157 -12.19 -13.92 4.57
C GLY A 157 -11.33 -13.15 5.56
N GLY A 158 -10.72 -12.07 5.06
CA GLY A 158 -9.85 -11.21 5.84
C GLY A 158 -8.49 -11.82 6.19
N TRP A 159 -7.79 -11.13 7.04
CA TRP A 159 -6.49 -11.52 7.59
C TRP A 159 -6.60 -11.66 9.11
N SER A 160 -7.64 -12.37 9.59
CA SER A 160 -7.98 -12.43 11.01
C SER A 160 -6.83 -12.91 11.89
N THR A 161 -6.04 -13.91 11.44
CA THR A 161 -4.87 -14.38 12.18
C THR A 161 -3.80 -13.29 12.35
N LEU A 162 -3.64 -12.39 11.39
CA LEU A 162 -2.72 -11.26 11.50
C LEU A 162 -3.27 -10.17 12.43
N TYR A 163 -4.57 -9.93 12.41
CA TYR A 163 -5.20 -9.00 13.35
C TYR A 163 -5.08 -9.47 14.80
N GLU A 164 -5.19 -10.78 15.06
CA GLU A 164 -4.99 -11.38 16.39
C GLU A 164 -3.57 -11.19 16.94
N LEU A 165 -2.55 -11.12 16.06
CA LEU A 165 -1.16 -10.84 16.43
C LEU A 165 -0.90 -9.36 16.74
N GLY A 166 -1.88 -8.49 16.49
CA GLY A 166 -1.75 -7.05 16.62
C GLY A 166 -1.34 -6.40 15.31
N ILE A 167 -2.32 -5.85 14.58
CA ILE A 167 -2.13 -5.37 13.20
C ILE A 167 -1.01 -4.33 13.06
N GLU A 168 -0.80 -3.47 14.04
CA GLU A 168 0.25 -2.44 13.97
C GLU A 168 1.64 -3.08 13.95
N LYS A 169 1.87 -4.15 14.74
CA LYS A 169 3.12 -4.93 14.73
C LYS A 169 3.33 -5.66 13.41
N VAL A 170 2.25 -6.26 12.90
CA VAL A 170 2.25 -6.93 11.59
C VAL A 170 2.60 -5.98 10.46
N LEU A 171 2.05 -4.75 10.46
CA LEU A 171 2.34 -3.74 9.45
C LEU A 171 3.79 -3.27 9.51
N ALA A 172 4.38 -3.15 10.71
CA ALA A 172 5.79 -2.85 10.86
C ALA A 172 6.68 -3.96 10.29
N ASP A 173 6.40 -5.23 10.62
CA ASP A 173 7.12 -6.38 10.06
C ASP A 173 6.97 -6.48 8.54
N LEU A 174 5.76 -6.22 8.03
CA LEU A 174 5.47 -6.27 6.60
C LEU A 174 6.25 -5.19 5.81
N TYR A 175 6.41 -3.99 6.39
CA TYR A 175 7.21 -2.94 5.79
C TYR A 175 8.67 -3.38 5.54
N PHE A 176 9.29 -4.07 6.50
CA PHE A 176 10.66 -4.57 6.34
C PHE A 176 10.75 -5.76 5.38
N THR A 177 9.73 -6.62 5.37
CA THR A 177 9.67 -7.80 4.49
C THR A 177 9.37 -7.43 3.04
N LEU A 178 8.59 -6.36 2.81
CA LEU A 178 8.23 -5.84 1.49
C LEU A 178 8.74 -4.40 1.31
N PRO A 179 10.00 -4.21 0.93
CA PRO A 179 10.58 -2.88 0.78
C PRO A 179 10.03 -2.18 -0.46
N PHE A 180 8.92 -1.48 -0.32
CA PHE A 180 8.37 -0.64 -1.37
C PHE A 180 9.20 0.63 -1.51
N ASP A 181 9.51 1.02 -2.77
CA ASP A 181 10.38 2.16 -3.07
C ASP A 181 9.67 3.51 -2.91
N LEU A 182 8.36 3.54 -3.14
CA LEU A 182 7.59 4.79 -3.15
C LEU A 182 6.19 4.61 -2.57
N GLY A 183 5.83 5.51 -1.66
CA GLY A 183 4.47 5.74 -1.18
C GLY A 183 3.86 6.96 -1.86
N VAL A 184 2.63 6.83 -2.36
CA VAL A 184 1.82 7.92 -2.90
C VAL A 184 0.49 7.92 -2.19
N ILE A 185 0.18 9.01 -1.47
CA ILE A 185 -1.06 9.15 -0.71
C ILE A 185 -1.95 10.18 -1.36
N GLU A 186 -3.11 9.74 -1.84
CA GLU A 186 -4.12 10.59 -2.44
C GLU A 186 -4.91 11.32 -1.37
N ALA A 187 -4.48 12.52 -1.02
CA ALA A 187 -5.09 13.37 0.00
C ALA A 187 -5.86 14.56 -0.59
N ARG A 188 -6.53 14.38 -1.74
CA ARG A 188 -7.50 15.39 -2.23
C ARG A 188 -8.63 15.56 -1.23
N GLN A 189 -9.04 14.43 -0.64
CA GLN A 189 -9.95 14.33 0.49
C GLN A 189 -9.30 13.44 1.55
N LYS A 190 -9.62 13.72 2.81
CA LYS A 190 -9.27 12.87 3.95
C LYS A 190 -10.55 12.15 4.39
N LEU A 191 -10.48 10.84 4.54
CA LEU A 191 -11.57 9.99 5.01
C LEU A 191 -11.27 9.52 6.45
N PHE A 192 -12.15 9.89 7.38
CA PHE A 192 -12.10 9.44 8.77
C PHE A 192 -13.29 8.53 9.04
N TYR A 193 -13.05 7.34 9.58
CA TYR A 193 -14.10 6.38 9.92
C TYR A 193 -13.75 5.59 11.18
N THR A 194 -14.76 5.06 11.84
CA THR A 194 -14.62 4.27 13.06
C THR A 194 -14.52 2.77 12.75
N ASP A 195 -14.45 1.94 13.79
CA ASP A 195 -14.21 0.49 13.70
C ASP A 195 -15.31 -0.34 13.04
N ASP A 196 -16.46 0.24 12.70
CA ASP A 196 -17.60 -0.46 12.09
C ASP A 196 -17.35 -0.98 10.66
N ASP A 197 -16.12 -0.96 10.18
CA ASP A 197 -15.68 -1.44 8.85
C ASP A 197 -16.47 -0.89 7.64
N ASP A 198 -17.38 0.05 7.85
CA ASP A 198 -18.17 0.68 6.80
C ASP A 198 -17.63 2.08 6.46
N PRO A 199 -16.72 2.17 5.47
CA PRO A 199 -16.14 3.47 5.08
C PRO A 199 -17.18 4.45 4.51
N THR A 200 -18.41 4.00 4.21
CA THR A 200 -19.50 4.89 3.74
C THR A 200 -20.06 5.77 4.85
N LYS A 201 -19.83 5.41 6.10
CA LYS A 201 -20.26 6.16 7.28
C LYS A 201 -19.20 7.13 7.79
N GLY A 202 -18.05 7.21 7.12
CA GLY A 202 -16.95 8.07 7.49
C GLY A 202 -17.19 9.53 7.13
N ASP A 203 -16.51 10.40 7.86
CA ASP A 203 -16.47 11.84 7.57
C ASP A 203 -15.40 12.12 6.50
N VAL A 204 -15.75 12.95 5.54
CA VAL A 204 -14.86 13.33 4.43
C VAL A 204 -14.56 14.83 4.51
N GLU A 205 -13.28 15.16 4.50
CA GLU A 205 -12.78 16.54 4.50
C GLU A 205 -11.97 16.81 3.23
N ASP A 206 -12.25 17.95 2.57
CA ASP A 206 -11.42 18.38 1.44
C ASP A 206 -10.05 18.87 1.93
N TYR A 207 -8.98 18.41 1.25
CA TYR A 207 -7.61 18.83 1.58
C TYR A 207 -6.79 19.26 0.34
N GLY A 208 -7.04 18.66 -0.81
CA GLY A 208 -6.49 19.09 -2.10
C GLY A 208 -4.98 18.85 -2.25
N ARG A 209 -4.43 17.78 -1.71
CA ARG A 209 -3.00 17.45 -1.75
C ARG A 209 -2.75 16.01 -2.21
N ILE A 210 -1.53 15.78 -2.69
CA ILE A 210 -0.94 14.45 -2.90
C ILE A 210 0.39 14.44 -2.14
N LEU A 211 0.61 13.39 -1.35
CA LEU A 211 1.87 13.16 -0.65
C LEU A 211 2.66 12.08 -1.41
N VAL A 212 3.97 12.31 -1.57
CA VAL A 212 4.88 11.37 -2.26
C VAL A 212 6.19 11.31 -1.49
N GLY A 213 6.67 10.12 -1.22
CA GLY A 213 7.92 9.90 -0.51
C GLY A 213 8.24 8.42 -0.35
N GLU A 214 9.30 8.11 0.34
CA GLU A 214 9.51 6.78 0.87
C GLU A 214 8.29 6.41 1.75
N PRO A 215 7.79 5.16 1.74
CA PRO A 215 6.49 4.85 2.36
C PRO A 215 6.35 5.27 3.83
N HIS A 216 7.35 4.99 4.67
CA HIS A 216 7.31 5.40 6.07
C HIS A 216 7.32 6.93 6.23
N GLU A 217 8.14 7.64 5.45
CA GLU A 217 8.21 9.11 5.51
C GLU A 217 6.89 9.76 5.07
N ALA A 218 6.29 9.24 3.97
CA ALA A 218 5.02 9.74 3.46
C ALA A 218 3.87 9.49 4.45
N ASP A 219 3.85 8.30 5.06
CA ASP A 219 2.85 7.92 6.06
C ASP A 219 3.02 8.71 7.36
N PHE A 220 4.26 8.98 7.77
CA PHE A 220 4.53 9.82 8.94
C PHE A 220 4.03 11.26 8.72
N GLU A 221 4.32 11.85 7.55
CA GLU A 221 3.80 13.16 7.18
C GLU A 221 2.27 13.18 7.15
N ALA A 222 1.64 12.11 6.62
CA ALA A 222 0.18 11.96 6.62
C ALA A 222 -0.40 11.84 8.03
N SER A 223 0.24 11.09 8.93
CA SER A 223 -0.17 10.96 10.34
C SER A 223 -0.13 12.32 11.07
N GLN A 224 0.91 13.12 10.84
CA GLN A 224 0.99 14.49 11.39
C GLN A 224 -0.15 15.38 10.88
N ILE A 225 -0.49 15.30 9.60
CA ILE A 225 -1.62 16.06 9.01
C ILE A 225 -2.97 15.59 9.57
N ALA A 226 -3.09 14.29 9.87
CA ALA A 226 -4.30 13.72 10.48
C ALA A 226 -4.43 14.04 11.97
N GLY A 227 -3.33 14.37 12.65
CA GLY A 227 -3.27 14.53 14.10
C GLY A 227 -3.41 13.20 14.85
N VAL A 228 -2.92 12.08 14.28
CA VAL A 228 -2.97 10.75 14.88
C VAL A 228 -1.57 10.20 15.12
N GLU A 229 -1.43 9.39 16.18
CA GLU A 229 -0.20 8.64 16.46
C GLU A 229 -0.38 7.20 15.97
N THR A 230 0.27 6.87 14.85
CA THR A 230 0.18 5.56 14.24
C THR A 230 1.30 4.65 14.76
N GLU A 231 0.97 3.61 15.51
CA GLU A 231 1.93 2.76 16.22
C GLU A 231 2.92 2.06 15.28
N HIS A 232 2.48 1.54 14.14
CA HIS A 232 3.41 0.87 13.22
C HIS A 232 4.50 1.79 12.69
N LEU A 233 4.25 3.11 12.56
CA LEU A 233 5.28 4.05 12.13
C LEU A 233 6.38 4.24 13.18
N ARG A 234 6.01 4.23 14.47
CA ARG A 234 6.97 4.25 15.58
C ARG A 234 7.81 2.96 15.58
N LEU A 235 7.17 1.80 15.44
CA LEU A 235 7.84 0.50 15.37
C LEU A 235 8.79 0.41 14.17
N ILE A 236 8.41 0.95 13.00
CA ILE A 236 9.30 1.01 11.84
C ILE A 236 10.54 1.85 12.13
N SER A 237 10.40 3.00 12.79
CA SER A 237 11.55 3.82 13.18
C SER A 237 12.50 3.04 14.09
N GLU A 238 11.99 2.35 15.10
CA GLU A 238 12.78 1.50 16.02
C GLU A 238 13.46 0.33 15.28
N GLY A 239 12.77 -0.29 14.32
CA GLY A 239 13.32 -1.40 13.53
C GLY A 239 14.42 -0.96 12.54
N ARG A 240 14.38 0.27 12.04
CA ARG A 240 15.44 0.84 11.22
C ARG A 240 16.74 0.97 12.01
N ASP A 241 16.66 1.46 13.26
CA ASP A 241 17.81 1.55 14.16
C ASP A 241 18.44 0.17 14.42
N GLN A 242 17.60 -0.89 14.57
CA GLN A 242 18.10 -2.26 14.72
C GLN A 242 18.86 -2.76 13.48
N LEU A 243 18.38 -2.45 12.26
CA LEU A 243 19.06 -2.88 11.03
C LEU A 243 20.39 -2.16 10.84
N GLU A 244 20.48 -0.87 11.19
CA GLU A 244 21.74 -0.11 11.15
C GLU A 244 22.76 -0.72 12.10
N ASP A 245 22.39 -1.03 13.35
CA ASP A 245 23.25 -1.67 14.36
C ASP A 245 23.76 -3.07 13.90
N GLN A 246 22.91 -3.82 13.16
CA GLN A 246 23.29 -5.14 12.62
C GLN A 246 24.30 -5.03 11.47
N MET A 247 24.26 -3.96 10.67
CA MET A 247 25.20 -3.75 9.56
C MET A 247 26.57 -3.27 10.03
N ASP A 248 26.63 -2.66 11.21
CA ASP A 248 27.89 -2.14 11.80
C ASP A 248 28.61 -3.17 12.69
N SER A 249 28.03 -4.37 12.90
CA SER A 249 28.55 -5.46 13.76
C SER A 249 29.25 -6.56 12.97
#